data_e862916e30b25c3b1616404e4f93db10
#
_entry.id   e862916e30b25c3b1616404e4f93db10
#
_cell.length_a   1.000
_cell.length_b   1.000
_cell.length_c   1.000
_cell.angle_alpha   90.00
_cell.angle_beta   90.00
_cell.angle_gamma   90.00
#
_symmetry.space_group_name_H-M   'P 1'
#
loop_
_entity.id
_entity.type
_entity.pdbx_description
1 polymer ?
#
loop_
_entity_poly.entity_id
_entity_poly.type
_entity_poly.pdbx_seq_one_letter_code
_entity_poly.pdbx_strand_id
1 'polypeptide(L)'
;MIRAGYLSPEDRADLIALARDGSAAHRLARRANALVLLDEGWSCDRVAAALFLDDDTIRRWHALFLEDGLEGLTRFESGGGASRLSPMQEAALKSWIGETLPRSTREVGAHIEREFGVVYESRSGLIALLHRLGLEYSKPETIGRKLDAEKQQAFIKAYEKLLNSLGPDESVLFMDAMHPTHAARPVGCWAPAKENLAIEQTSGRQRLNIYGALDLETGKTAMFDVESVDAASTIRLLEAIEAMYPLLVMIHVFLDNARYHHAKLVQEWLAQPGRRVTLHFIPAYCPHLNPIERLWGLMHKHLTHNKTYPTYREFAEATLTFLRERVPQNWLEFCDSVSDNFRVINPKDFRVLA
;
A
#
# COMPACT_ATOMS: atom_id res chain seq x y z
N MET A 1 12.06 41.83 34.39
CA MET A 1 13.20 41.10 33.85
C MET A 1 13.08 39.66 34.32
N ILE A 2 13.13 38.68 33.42
CA ILE A 2 13.06 37.25 33.78
C ILE A 2 14.38 36.87 34.45
N ARG A 3 14.32 36.16 35.60
CA ARG A 3 15.53 35.76 36.35
C ARG A 3 16.18 34.57 35.61
N ALA A 4 17.52 34.61 35.50
CA ALA A 4 18.29 33.44 35.05
C ALA A 4 18.23 32.27 36.09
N GLY A 5 18.41 31.05 35.62
CA GLY A 5 18.41 29.88 36.49
C GLY A 5 17.02 29.55 37.08
N TYR A 6 15.95 29.81 36.37
CA TYR A 6 14.59 29.50 36.80
C TYR A 6 14.13 28.06 36.44
N LEU A 7 14.83 27.38 35.52
CA LEU A 7 14.56 26.02 35.16
C LEU A 7 15.11 25.03 36.17
N SER A 8 14.37 23.97 36.46
CA SER A 8 14.94 22.81 37.15
C SER A 8 15.97 22.11 36.28
N PRO A 9 16.94 21.33 36.87
CA PRO A 9 17.88 20.54 36.06
C PRO A 9 17.18 19.57 35.09
N GLU A 10 16.04 19.02 35.47
CA GLU A 10 15.22 18.09 34.68
C GLU A 10 14.56 18.84 33.51
N ASP A 11 13.82 19.91 33.78
CA ASP A 11 13.19 20.72 32.74
C ASP A 11 14.21 21.28 31.72
N ARG A 12 15.39 21.68 32.22
CA ARG A 12 16.46 22.16 31.36
C ARG A 12 16.99 21.07 30.43
N ALA A 13 17.13 19.83 30.93
CA ALA A 13 17.56 18.69 30.12
C ALA A 13 16.51 18.37 29.05
N ASP A 14 15.25 18.33 29.40
CA ASP A 14 14.14 18.04 28.50
C ASP A 14 13.98 19.09 27.40
N LEU A 15 14.08 20.37 27.76
CA LEU A 15 14.05 21.46 26.79
C LEU A 15 15.24 21.42 25.82
N ILE A 16 16.45 21.07 26.30
CA ILE A 16 17.62 20.90 25.43
C ILE A 16 17.42 19.69 24.51
N ALA A 17 16.89 18.57 25.02
CA ALA A 17 16.58 17.41 24.20
C ALA A 17 15.58 17.75 23.09
N LEU A 18 14.49 18.44 23.44
CA LEU A 18 13.47 18.91 22.53
C LEU A 18 14.01 19.89 21.46
N ALA A 19 14.90 20.79 21.86
CA ALA A 19 15.54 21.75 20.95
C ALA A 19 16.47 21.08 19.94
N ARG A 20 17.05 19.93 20.29
CA ARG A 20 17.97 19.12 19.44
C ARG A 20 17.24 18.06 18.62
N ASP A 21 15.99 17.75 18.91
CA ASP A 21 15.22 16.74 18.20
C ASP A 21 14.86 17.23 16.78
N GLY A 22 15.55 16.67 15.79
CA GLY A 22 15.33 16.98 14.38
C GLY A 22 13.94 16.53 13.86
N SER A 23 13.22 15.69 14.61
CA SER A 23 11.86 15.25 14.30
C SER A 23 10.78 16.13 14.94
N ALA A 24 11.13 16.93 15.95
CA ALA A 24 10.21 17.84 16.59
C ALA A 24 9.73 18.94 15.65
N ALA A 25 8.46 19.35 15.80
CA ALA A 25 7.93 20.47 15.04
C ALA A 25 8.81 21.71 15.27
N HIS A 26 9.31 22.33 14.19
CA HIS A 26 10.22 23.48 14.22
C HIS A 26 9.80 24.58 15.21
N ARG A 27 8.50 24.87 15.29
CA ARG A 27 7.95 25.87 16.24
C ARG A 27 8.10 25.44 17.71
N LEU A 28 8.13 24.13 18.01
CA LEU A 28 8.30 23.61 19.36
C LEU A 28 9.78 23.69 19.79
N ALA A 29 10.69 23.23 18.94
CA ALA A 29 12.12 23.37 19.15
C ALA A 29 12.51 24.86 19.35
N ARG A 30 11.85 25.78 18.64
CA ARG A 30 12.08 27.21 18.76
C ARG A 30 11.63 27.77 20.11
N ARG A 31 10.50 27.27 20.67
CA ARG A 31 10.05 27.63 22.05
C ARG A 31 11.02 27.10 23.09
N ALA A 32 11.45 25.88 22.95
CA ALA A 32 12.44 25.27 23.85
C ALA A 32 13.76 26.04 23.85
N ASN A 33 14.30 26.38 22.68
CA ASN A 33 15.49 27.23 22.57
C ASN A 33 15.33 28.57 23.27
N ALA A 34 14.18 29.23 23.12
CA ALA A 34 13.93 30.52 23.77
C ALA A 34 14.00 30.42 25.28
N LEU A 35 13.41 29.37 25.87
CA LEU A 35 13.40 29.21 27.34
C LEU A 35 14.78 28.84 27.89
N VAL A 36 15.56 28.01 27.19
CA VAL A 36 16.93 27.68 27.57
C VAL A 36 17.81 28.97 27.56
N LEU A 37 17.70 29.83 26.54
CA LEU A 37 18.42 31.08 26.44
C LEU A 37 18.03 32.09 27.55
N LEU A 38 16.75 32.13 27.91
CA LEU A 38 16.28 32.93 29.04
C LEU A 38 16.89 32.45 30.37
N ASP A 39 16.92 31.13 30.56
CA ASP A 39 17.53 30.47 31.74
C ASP A 39 19.03 30.76 31.84
N GLU A 40 19.73 30.92 30.72
CA GLU A 40 21.13 31.32 30.62
C GLU A 40 21.35 32.83 30.88
N GLY A 41 20.28 33.57 31.17
CA GLY A 41 20.35 35.02 31.52
C GLY A 41 20.24 35.97 30.32
N TRP A 42 19.81 35.48 29.14
CA TRP A 42 19.54 36.40 28.03
C TRP A 42 18.26 37.21 28.31
N SER A 43 18.26 38.48 27.91
CA SER A 43 17.03 39.27 27.97
C SER A 43 16.02 38.86 26.91
N CYS A 44 14.72 39.11 27.13
CA CYS A 44 13.69 38.85 26.14
C CYS A 44 13.98 39.49 24.79
N ASP A 45 14.48 40.74 24.78
CA ASP A 45 14.84 41.44 23.55
C ASP A 45 15.98 40.74 22.81
N ARG A 46 16.99 40.23 23.55
CA ARG A 46 18.11 39.52 22.95
C ARG A 46 17.70 38.17 22.38
N VAL A 47 16.84 37.42 23.09
CA VAL A 47 16.29 36.16 22.59
C VAL A 47 15.41 36.39 21.37
N ALA A 48 14.54 37.42 21.43
CA ALA A 48 13.67 37.80 20.34
C ALA A 48 14.48 38.15 19.07
N ALA A 49 15.52 38.97 19.21
CA ALA A 49 16.42 39.28 18.09
C ALA A 49 17.11 38.07 17.51
N ALA A 50 17.61 37.15 18.35
CA ALA A 50 18.28 35.91 17.90
C ALA A 50 17.34 34.93 17.18
N LEU A 51 16.08 34.91 17.57
CA LEU A 51 15.07 34.01 16.98
C LEU A 51 14.17 34.70 15.94
N PHE A 52 14.44 35.96 15.59
CA PHE A 52 13.63 36.77 14.67
C PHE A 52 12.15 36.84 15.09
N LEU A 53 11.91 37.21 16.35
CA LEU A 53 10.59 37.32 16.99
C LEU A 53 10.46 38.65 17.69
N ASP A 54 9.27 38.94 18.22
CA ASP A 54 9.05 40.04 19.17
C ASP A 54 9.23 39.55 20.63
N ASP A 55 9.57 40.46 21.52
CA ASP A 55 9.86 40.17 22.93
C ASP A 55 8.58 39.75 23.70
N ASP A 56 7.41 40.22 23.29
CA ASP A 56 6.13 39.79 23.87
C ASP A 56 5.85 38.32 23.59
N THR A 57 6.25 37.81 22.44
CA THR A 57 6.17 36.37 22.14
C THR A 57 7.05 35.55 23.09
N ILE A 58 8.25 36.01 23.37
CA ILE A 58 9.17 35.35 24.32
C ILE A 58 8.58 35.34 25.74
N ARG A 59 8.04 36.50 26.20
CA ARG A 59 7.37 36.61 27.51
C ARG A 59 6.19 35.66 27.63
N ARG A 60 5.38 35.58 26.59
CA ARG A 60 4.22 34.65 26.53
C ARG A 60 4.64 33.20 26.62
N TRP A 61 5.67 32.78 25.92
CA TRP A 61 6.17 31.39 26.01
C TRP A 61 6.71 31.05 27.39
N HIS A 62 7.42 32.01 28.03
CA HIS A 62 7.87 31.85 29.40
C HIS A 62 6.67 31.74 30.38
N ALA A 63 5.63 32.54 30.22
CA ALA A 63 4.42 32.48 31.04
C ALA A 63 3.71 31.12 30.89
N LEU A 64 3.54 30.62 29.64
CA LEU A 64 2.95 29.32 29.37
C LEU A 64 3.73 28.18 30.01
N PHE A 65 5.06 28.28 30.00
CA PHE A 65 5.90 27.27 30.65
C PHE A 65 5.78 27.35 32.19
N LEU A 66 5.70 28.49 32.78
CA LEU A 66 5.52 28.64 34.24
C LEU A 66 4.13 28.15 34.71
N GLU A 67 3.11 28.21 33.84
CA GLU A 67 1.74 27.77 34.15
C GLU A 67 1.59 26.24 34.04
N ASP A 68 2.03 25.64 32.94
CA ASP A 68 1.75 24.26 32.59
C ASP A 68 3.01 23.45 32.18
N GLY A 69 4.22 23.95 32.43
CA GLY A 69 5.47 23.27 32.10
C GLY A 69 5.61 22.97 30.59
N LEU A 70 6.20 21.83 30.25
CA LEU A 70 6.35 21.39 28.86
C LEU A 70 5.03 21.23 28.12
N GLU A 71 3.95 20.82 28.80
CA GLU A 71 2.62 20.72 28.19
C GLU A 71 2.10 22.07 27.70
N GLY A 72 2.33 23.15 28.45
CA GLY A 72 1.99 24.49 28.04
C GLY A 72 2.66 24.93 26.74
N LEU A 73 3.90 24.47 26.52
CA LEU A 73 4.63 24.74 25.27
C LEU A 73 4.09 23.94 24.08
N THR A 74 3.51 22.76 24.30
CA THR A 74 2.95 21.92 23.25
C THR A 74 1.55 22.37 22.83
N ARG A 75 0.84 23.09 23.68
CA ARG A 75 -0.44 23.71 23.34
C ARG A 75 -0.24 24.82 22.32
N PHE A 76 -0.48 24.49 21.08
CA PHE A 76 -0.58 25.48 20.03
C PHE A 76 -2.04 25.92 19.94
N GLU A 77 -2.41 26.97 20.69
CA GLU A 77 -3.63 27.73 20.41
C GLU A 77 -3.46 28.52 19.10
N SER A 78 -3.13 27.85 18.02
CA SER A 78 -3.41 28.38 16.72
C SER A 78 -4.90 28.24 16.52
N GLY A 79 -5.69 29.17 16.98
CA GLY A 79 -7.02 29.36 16.44
C GLY A 79 -6.85 29.46 14.94
N GLY A 80 -7.08 28.36 14.22
CA GLY A 80 -7.13 28.41 12.76
C GLY A 80 -8.10 29.52 12.41
N GLY A 81 -7.78 30.34 11.40
CA GLY A 81 -8.66 31.40 10.95
C GLY A 81 -10.10 30.89 10.89
N ALA A 82 -11.06 31.68 11.33
CA ALA A 82 -12.47 31.31 11.35
C ALA A 82 -12.84 30.71 10.00
N SER A 83 -13.56 29.57 10.03
CA SER A 83 -14.03 28.94 8.79
C SER A 83 -14.82 29.97 7.97
N ARG A 84 -14.59 30.02 6.67
CA ARG A 84 -15.40 30.84 5.76
C ARG A 84 -16.84 30.30 5.61
N LEU A 85 -17.07 29.05 5.98
CA LEU A 85 -18.37 28.40 6.02
C LEU A 85 -18.92 28.36 7.43
N SER A 86 -20.22 28.60 7.59
CA SER A 86 -20.91 28.35 8.85
C SER A 86 -20.96 26.87 9.19
N PRO A 87 -21.18 26.47 10.45
CA PRO A 87 -21.31 25.06 10.84
C PRO A 87 -22.41 24.31 10.04
N MET A 88 -23.49 24.97 9.69
CA MET A 88 -24.57 24.41 8.90
C MET A 88 -24.13 24.15 7.44
N GLN A 89 -23.37 25.08 6.83
CA GLN A 89 -22.81 24.93 5.51
C GLN A 89 -21.73 23.83 5.46
N GLU A 90 -20.91 23.71 6.50
CA GLU A 90 -19.93 22.62 6.65
C GLU A 90 -20.62 21.25 6.72
N ALA A 91 -21.70 21.13 7.48
CA ALA A 91 -22.49 19.90 7.56
C ALA A 91 -23.15 19.56 6.21
N ALA A 92 -23.72 20.54 5.54
CA ALA A 92 -24.32 20.36 4.21
C ALA A 92 -23.27 19.95 3.17
N LEU A 93 -22.08 20.57 3.18
CA LEU A 93 -20.97 20.20 2.31
C LEU A 93 -20.52 18.76 2.58
N LYS A 94 -20.39 18.37 3.83
CA LYS A 94 -20.01 17.02 4.20
C LYS A 94 -21.01 15.96 3.73
N SER A 95 -22.33 16.24 3.85
CA SER A 95 -23.39 15.37 3.33
C SER A 95 -23.29 15.24 1.81
N TRP A 96 -23.20 16.37 1.11
CA TRP A 96 -23.08 16.37 -0.35
C TRP A 96 -21.85 15.60 -0.84
N ILE A 97 -20.67 15.81 -0.22
CA ILE A 97 -19.47 15.05 -0.58
C ILE A 97 -19.68 13.55 -0.32
N GLY A 98 -20.32 13.20 0.80
CA GLY A 98 -20.65 11.82 1.12
C GLY A 98 -21.58 11.16 0.09
N GLU A 99 -22.47 11.89 -0.53
CA GLU A 99 -23.41 11.40 -1.54
C GLU A 99 -22.83 11.37 -2.95
N THR A 100 -22.12 12.43 -3.35
CA THR A 100 -21.66 12.62 -4.74
C THR A 100 -20.25 12.14 -5.03
N LEU A 101 -19.39 12.00 -3.99
CA LEU A 101 -17.99 11.57 -4.09
C LEU A 101 -17.21 12.34 -5.17
N PRO A 102 -17.09 13.67 -5.06
CA PRO A 102 -16.46 14.50 -6.08
C PRO A 102 -15.00 14.07 -6.31
N ARG A 103 -14.57 14.06 -7.58
CA ARG A 103 -13.26 13.55 -7.98
C ARG A 103 -12.12 14.55 -7.86
N SER A 104 -12.47 15.82 -7.67
CA SER A 104 -11.47 16.90 -7.62
C SER A 104 -11.88 18.03 -6.67
N THR A 105 -10.87 18.71 -6.15
CA THR A 105 -11.08 19.94 -5.36
C THR A 105 -11.77 21.03 -6.17
N ARG A 106 -11.65 21.03 -7.52
CA ARG A 106 -12.35 21.98 -8.39
C ARG A 106 -13.86 21.77 -8.34
N GLU A 107 -14.35 20.53 -8.38
CA GLU A 107 -15.78 20.22 -8.23
C GLU A 107 -16.30 20.66 -6.86
N VAL A 108 -15.52 20.43 -5.80
CA VAL A 108 -15.88 20.87 -4.44
C VAL A 108 -15.94 22.39 -4.37
N GLY A 109 -14.95 23.08 -4.92
CA GLY A 109 -14.92 24.55 -4.95
C GLY A 109 -16.11 25.14 -5.71
N ALA A 110 -16.43 24.60 -6.88
CA ALA A 110 -17.58 25.02 -7.68
C ALA A 110 -18.92 24.78 -6.96
N HIS A 111 -19.04 23.69 -6.20
CA HIS A 111 -20.23 23.43 -5.38
C HIS A 111 -20.35 24.48 -4.25
N ILE A 112 -19.26 24.76 -3.52
CA ILE A 112 -19.25 25.75 -2.43
C ILE A 112 -19.64 27.15 -2.97
N GLU A 113 -19.07 27.52 -4.11
CA GLU A 113 -19.40 28.81 -4.74
C GLU A 113 -20.87 28.87 -5.13
N ARG A 114 -21.41 27.86 -5.79
CA ARG A 114 -22.79 27.82 -6.26
C ARG A 114 -23.81 27.80 -5.12
N GLU A 115 -23.58 26.98 -4.10
CA GLU A 115 -24.56 26.74 -3.04
C GLU A 115 -24.43 27.76 -1.87
N PHE A 116 -23.21 28.22 -1.61
CA PHE A 116 -22.95 29.06 -0.43
C PHE A 116 -22.42 30.46 -0.77
N GLY A 117 -22.12 30.72 -2.05
CA GLY A 117 -21.60 32.02 -2.50
C GLY A 117 -20.16 32.30 -1.99
N VAL A 118 -19.44 31.30 -1.53
CA VAL A 118 -18.09 31.43 -0.96
C VAL A 118 -17.05 30.92 -1.94
N VAL A 119 -16.08 31.78 -2.29
CA VAL A 119 -14.99 31.44 -3.22
C VAL A 119 -13.73 31.10 -2.45
N TYR A 120 -13.16 29.92 -2.70
CA TYR A 120 -11.83 29.53 -2.23
C TYR A 120 -10.79 29.78 -3.33
N GLU A 121 -10.00 30.84 -3.19
CA GLU A 121 -9.01 31.25 -4.20
C GLU A 121 -7.83 30.27 -4.32
N SER A 122 -7.47 29.54 -3.24
CA SER A 122 -6.36 28.59 -3.25
C SER A 122 -6.83 27.15 -3.07
N ARG A 123 -6.22 26.25 -3.84
CA ARG A 123 -6.42 24.80 -3.69
C ARG A 123 -6.02 24.32 -2.29
N SER A 124 -4.95 24.84 -1.73
CA SER A 124 -4.48 24.49 -0.39
C SER A 124 -5.46 24.86 0.70
N GLY A 125 -6.11 26.04 0.61
CA GLY A 125 -7.16 26.45 1.55
C GLY A 125 -8.38 25.51 1.49
N LEU A 126 -8.76 25.06 0.30
CA LEU A 126 -9.85 24.10 0.13
C LEU A 126 -9.49 22.71 0.68
N ILE A 127 -8.27 22.23 0.44
CA ILE A 127 -7.77 20.97 1.01
C ILE A 127 -7.73 21.05 2.54
N ALA A 128 -7.28 22.17 3.11
CA ALA A 128 -7.27 22.37 4.55
C ALA A 128 -8.70 22.34 5.16
N LEU A 129 -9.70 22.91 4.46
CA LEU A 129 -11.10 22.77 4.85
C LEU A 129 -11.53 21.30 4.85
N LEU A 130 -11.27 20.56 3.78
CA LEU A 130 -11.66 19.14 3.66
C LEU A 130 -11.04 18.29 4.78
N HIS A 131 -9.74 18.45 5.05
CA HIS A 131 -9.07 17.73 6.15
C HIS A 131 -9.67 18.08 7.51
N ARG A 132 -9.98 19.38 7.76
CA ARG A 132 -10.64 19.81 9.00
C ARG A 132 -12.03 19.17 9.17
N LEU A 133 -12.75 18.93 8.08
CA LEU A 133 -14.02 18.22 8.07
C LEU A 133 -13.88 16.69 8.20
N GLY A 134 -12.65 16.18 8.31
CA GLY A 134 -12.36 14.75 8.39
C GLY A 134 -12.54 14.02 7.04
N LEU A 135 -12.32 14.72 5.93
CA LEU A 135 -12.42 14.19 4.58
C LEU A 135 -11.02 14.04 3.98
N GLU A 136 -10.76 12.88 3.37
CA GLU A 136 -9.49 12.55 2.73
C GLU A 136 -9.72 12.14 1.28
N TYR A 137 -8.72 12.41 0.43
CA TYR A 137 -8.73 11.96 -0.95
C TYR A 137 -8.18 10.54 -1.03
N SER A 138 -9.06 9.59 -1.30
CA SER A 138 -8.69 8.17 -1.41
C SER A 138 -9.18 7.56 -2.71
N LYS A 139 -8.48 6.54 -3.17
CA LYS A 139 -8.92 5.70 -4.30
C LYS A 139 -9.72 4.52 -3.73
N PRO A 140 -10.96 4.29 -4.19
CA PRO A 140 -11.73 3.12 -3.79
C PRO A 140 -10.98 1.82 -4.12
N GLU A 141 -10.99 0.88 -3.19
CA GLU A 141 -10.50 -0.48 -3.44
C GLU A 141 -11.53 -1.29 -4.22
N THR A 142 -11.04 -2.19 -5.06
CA THR A 142 -11.91 -3.14 -5.76
C THR A 142 -12.05 -4.40 -4.90
N ILE A 143 -13.26 -4.70 -4.47
CA ILE A 143 -13.57 -5.92 -3.72
C ILE A 143 -14.45 -6.85 -4.54
N GLY A 144 -14.27 -8.16 -4.36
CA GLY A 144 -15.09 -9.16 -5.05
C GLY A 144 -16.56 -9.10 -4.59
N ARG A 145 -17.49 -9.09 -5.54
CA ARG A 145 -18.93 -8.95 -5.26
C ARG A 145 -19.52 -10.07 -4.39
N LYS A 146 -18.87 -11.24 -4.35
CA LYS A 146 -19.34 -12.45 -3.66
C LYS A 146 -18.34 -12.95 -2.62
N LEU A 147 -17.63 -12.02 -1.98
CA LEU A 147 -16.71 -12.36 -0.88
C LEU A 147 -17.49 -12.92 0.31
N ASP A 148 -16.95 -13.99 0.87
CA ASP A 148 -17.46 -14.67 2.05
C ASP A 148 -16.35 -14.69 3.12
N ALA A 149 -16.51 -13.89 4.15
CA ALA A 149 -15.50 -13.75 5.19
C ALA A 149 -15.30 -15.04 6.00
N GLU A 150 -16.37 -15.83 6.20
CA GLU A 150 -16.28 -17.09 6.94
C GLU A 150 -15.48 -18.14 6.17
N LYS A 151 -15.70 -18.24 4.85
CA LYS A 151 -14.91 -19.12 4.00
C LYS A 151 -13.46 -18.72 3.91
N GLN A 152 -13.16 -17.41 3.85
CA GLN A 152 -11.79 -16.91 3.91
C GLN A 152 -11.11 -17.31 5.21
N GLN A 153 -11.79 -17.09 6.35
CA GLN A 153 -11.25 -17.44 7.67
C GLN A 153 -11.04 -18.95 7.82
N ALA A 154 -11.98 -19.76 7.31
CA ALA A 154 -11.86 -21.22 7.32
C ALA A 154 -10.67 -21.70 6.47
N PHE A 155 -10.47 -21.09 5.29
CA PHE A 155 -9.33 -21.36 4.43
C PHE A 155 -8.00 -21.02 5.10
N ILE A 156 -7.88 -19.81 5.68
CA ILE A 156 -6.66 -19.38 6.37
C ILE A 156 -6.31 -20.34 7.50
N LYS A 157 -7.28 -20.71 8.33
CA LYS A 157 -7.07 -21.68 9.42
C LYS A 157 -6.66 -23.06 8.91
N ALA A 158 -7.24 -23.51 7.80
CA ALA A 158 -6.87 -24.81 7.19
C ALA A 158 -5.45 -24.76 6.61
N TYR A 159 -5.07 -23.66 5.98
CA TYR A 159 -3.73 -23.40 5.47
C TYR A 159 -2.69 -23.38 6.59
N GLU A 160 -2.92 -22.58 7.64
CA GLU A 160 -2.04 -22.52 8.82
C GLU A 160 -1.87 -23.88 9.49
N LYS A 161 -2.98 -24.64 9.60
CA LYS A 161 -2.94 -26.01 10.15
C LYS A 161 -2.08 -26.92 9.28
N LEU A 162 -2.19 -26.83 7.95
CA LEU A 162 -1.37 -27.61 7.02
C LEU A 162 0.10 -27.27 7.21
N LEU A 163 0.47 -25.97 7.19
CA LEU A 163 1.85 -25.52 7.37
C LEU A 163 2.46 -26.03 8.69
N ASN A 164 1.69 -25.97 9.78
CA ASN A 164 2.14 -26.47 11.09
C ASN A 164 2.30 -27.99 11.16
N SER A 165 1.73 -28.73 10.24
CA SER A 165 1.83 -30.21 10.17
C SER A 165 2.68 -30.70 8.99
N LEU A 166 3.24 -29.78 8.19
CA LEU A 166 4.01 -30.11 7.00
C LEU A 166 5.27 -30.90 7.36
N GLY A 167 5.47 -32.03 6.70
CA GLY A 167 6.68 -32.84 6.85
C GLY A 167 7.86 -32.28 6.06
N PRO A 168 9.09 -32.72 6.38
CA PRO A 168 10.30 -32.28 5.66
C PRO A 168 10.32 -32.74 4.19
N ASP A 169 9.55 -33.77 3.86
CA ASP A 169 9.43 -34.35 2.51
C ASP A 169 8.16 -33.86 1.78
N GLU A 170 7.60 -32.73 2.21
CA GLU A 170 6.41 -32.13 1.63
C GLU A 170 6.71 -30.67 1.22
N SER A 171 5.96 -30.16 0.25
CA SER A 171 6.07 -28.75 -0.16
C SER A 171 4.70 -28.16 -0.50
N VAL A 172 4.62 -26.82 -0.44
CA VAL A 172 3.42 -26.05 -0.76
C VAL A 172 3.69 -25.11 -1.93
N LEU A 173 2.89 -25.23 -2.98
CA LEU A 173 2.94 -24.36 -4.15
C LEU A 173 1.60 -23.66 -4.37
N PHE A 174 1.68 -22.48 -4.98
CA PHE A 174 0.52 -21.73 -5.45
C PHE A 174 0.51 -21.68 -6.96
N MET A 175 -0.64 -22.00 -7.56
CA MET A 175 -0.82 -22.12 -8.99
C MET A 175 -1.89 -21.15 -9.49
N ASP A 176 -1.64 -20.53 -10.64
CA ASP A 176 -2.57 -19.60 -11.28
C ASP A 176 -2.20 -19.35 -12.74
N ALA A 177 -3.12 -18.74 -13.48
CA ALA A 177 -2.92 -18.33 -14.85
C ALA A 177 -2.99 -16.81 -14.98
N MET A 178 -2.11 -16.21 -15.80
CA MET A 178 -2.17 -14.81 -16.12
C MET A 178 -2.06 -14.54 -17.62
N HIS A 179 -2.58 -13.40 -18.05
CA HIS A 179 -2.67 -13.04 -19.45
C HIS A 179 -2.11 -11.63 -19.72
N PRO A 180 -0.79 -11.41 -19.60
CA PRO A 180 -0.21 -10.11 -19.86
C PRO A 180 -0.29 -9.76 -21.34
N THR A 181 -0.65 -8.51 -21.62
CA THR A 181 -0.68 -7.96 -22.98
C THR A 181 0.66 -7.33 -23.34
N HIS A 182 1.03 -7.44 -24.62
CA HIS A 182 2.18 -6.73 -25.19
C HIS A 182 1.88 -5.23 -25.27
N ALA A 183 1.92 -4.57 -24.12
CA ALA A 183 1.69 -3.13 -23.99
C ALA A 183 2.41 -2.59 -22.76
N ALA A 184 2.97 -1.39 -22.88
CA ALA A 184 3.54 -0.69 -21.74
C ALA A 184 2.43 -0.21 -20.81
N ARG A 185 2.74 -0.16 -19.52
CA ARG A 185 1.89 0.43 -18.47
C ARG A 185 2.55 1.71 -17.96
N PRO A 186 2.10 2.89 -18.39
CA PRO A 186 2.64 4.15 -17.90
C PRO A 186 2.41 4.29 -16.40
N VAL A 187 3.47 4.55 -15.65
CA VAL A 187 3.44 4.83 -14.21
C VAL A 187 4.28 6.07 -13.92
N GLY A 188 3.97 6.77 -12.82
CA GLY A 188 4.76 7.92 -12.40
C GLY A 188 6.24 7.54 -12.15
N CYS A 189 7.17 8.38 -12.62
CA CYS A 189 8.59 8.22 -12.39
C CYS A 189 9.25 9.59 -12.16
N TRP A 190 10.43 9.57 -11.53
CA TRP A 190 11.24 10.77 -11.41
C TRP A 190 11.95 11.04 -12.74
N ALA A 191 11.87 12.28 -13.21
CA ALA A 191 12.53 12.75 -14.43
C ALA A 191 13.00 14.20 -14.24
N PRO A 192 13.92 14.68 -15.09
CA PRO A 192 14.31 16.08 -15.10
C PRO A 192 13.09 16.99 -15.30
N ALA A 193 13.09 18.11 -14.57
CA ALA A 193 11.99 19.07 -14.67
C ALA A 193 11.85 19.59 -16.11
N LYS A 194 10.60 19.71 -16.59
CA LYS A 194 10.23 20.18 -17.94
C LYS A 194 10.47 19.19 -19.09
N GLU A 195 10.89 17.96 -18.83
CA GLU A 195 10.88 16.93 -19.87
C GLU A 195 9.46 16.38 -20.08
N ASN A 196 9.04 16.31 -21.33
CA ASN A 196 7.79 15.66 -21.73
C ASN A 196 8.11 14.19 -22.05
N LEU A 197 7.89 13.31 -21.07
CA LEU A 197 8.09 11.88 -21.26
C LEU A 197 6.92 11.27 -22.01
N ALA A 198 7.23 10.43 -22.99
CA ALA A 198 6.25 9.65 -23.73
C ALA A 198 6.73 8.20 -23.86
N ILE A 199 5.79 7.27 -23.94
CA ILE A 199 6.04 5.85 -24.16
C ILE A 199 5.29 5.44 -25.44
N GLU A 200 6.00 4.86 -26.39
CA GLU A 200 5.36 4.30 -27.57
C GLU A 200 4.50 3.08 -27.16
N GLN A 201 3.25 3.11 -27.58
CA GLN A 201 2.30 2.05 -27.28
C GLN A 201 2.14 1.14 -28.49
N THR A 202 2.18 -0.16 -28.25
CA THR A 202 1.72 -1.15 -29.23
C THR A 202 0.19 -1.20 -29.26
N SER A 203 -0.39 -1.91 -30.23
CA SER A 203 -1.86 -2.08 -30.29
C SER A 203 -2.45 -2.78 -29.06
N GLY A 204 -1.63 -3.43 -28.24
CA GLY A 204 -2.05 -4.18 -27.03
C GLY A 204 -2.92 -5.42 -27.31
N ARG A 205 -3.07 -5.82 -28.58
CA ARG A 205 -3.94 -6.96 -28.96
C ARG A 205 -3.29 -8.32 -28.73
N GLN A 206 -1.95 -8.40 -28.77
CA GLN A 206 -1.23 -9.63 -28.53
C GLN A 206 -1.12 -9.87 -27.01
N ARG A 207 -1.48 -11.08 -26.61
CA ARG A 207 -1.55 -11.52 -25.23
C ARG A 207 -0.76 -12.81 -25.07
N LEU A 208 0.08 -12.88 -24.04
CA LEU A 208 0.75 -14.10 -23.63
C LEU A 208 -0.13 -14.83 -22.61
N ASN A 209 -0.31 -16.13 -22.74
CA ASN A 209 -1.04 -16.93 -21.75
C ASN A 209 -0.01 -17.69 -20.91
N ILE A 210 0.21 -17.25 -19.70
CA ILE A 210 1.12 -17.89 -18.75
C ILE A 210 0.30 -18.71 -17.77
N TYR A 211 0.69 -19.95 -17.61
CA TYR A 211 0.15 -20.83 -16.59
C TYR A 211 1.30 -21.34 -15.74
N GLY A 212 1.25 -21.10 -14.42
CA GLY A 212 2.40 -21.34 -13.60
C GLY A 212 2.12 -21.68 -12.16
N ALA A 213 3.17 -22.14 -11.50
CA ALA A 213 3.21 -22.42 -10.08
C ALA A 213 4.45 -21.79 -9.44
N LEU A 214 4.33 -21.43 -8.17
CA LEU A 214 5.37 -20.82 -7.33
C LEU A 214 5.41 -21.54 -5.99
N ASP A 215 6.60 -21.92 -5.58
CA ASP A 215 6.93 -22.33 -4.22
C ASP A 215 7.41 -21.10 -3.44
N LEU A 216 6.72 -20.75 -2.35
CA LEU A 216 7.04 -19.55 -1.55
C LEU A 216 8.28 -19.73 -0.68
N GLU A 217 8.62 -20.96 -0.32
CA GLU A 217 9.79 -21.22 0.53
C GLU A 217 11.08 -21.11 -0.28
N THR A 218 11.11 -21.71 -1.46
CA THR A 218 12.32 -21.82 -2.28
C THR A 218 12.41 -20.81 -3.41
N GLY A 219 11.29 -20.16 -3.77
CA GLY A 219 11.18 -19.29 -4.95
C GLY A 219 11.21 -20.04 -6.26
N LYS A 220 11.20 -21.37 -6.26
CA LYS A 220 11.15 -22.17 -7.50
C LYS A 220 9.82 -21.96 -8.22
N THR A 221 9.90 -21.89 -9.52
CA THR A 221 8.75 -21.67 -10.40
C THR A 221 8.66 -22.71 -11.50
N ALA A 222 7.44 -23.16 -11.81
CA ALA A 222 7.12 -23.87 -13.03
C ALA A 222 6.21 -22.96 -13.86
N MET A 223 6.67 -22.46 -15.02
CA MET A 223 5.96 -21.47 -15.81
C MET A 223 5.89 -21.88 -17.28
N PHE A 224 4.70 -21.93 -17.83
CA PHE A 224 4.46 -22.29 -19.22
C PHE A 224 3.74 -21.18 -19.98
N ASP A 225 4.17 -20.97 -21.22
CA ASP A 225 3.36 -20.32 -22.23
C ASP A 225 2.44 -21.40 -22.82
N VAL A 226 1.14 -21.18 -22.76
CA VAL A 226 0.12 -22.11 -23.20
C VAL A 226 -0.84 -21.47 -24.20
N GLU A 227 -1.32 -22.23 -25.18
CA GLU A 227 -2.33 -21.73 -26.11
C GLU A 227 -3.67 -21.50 -25.40
N SER A 228 -4.05 -22.42 -24.51
CA SER A 228 -5.22 -22.33 -23.66
C SER A 228 -4.95 -22.83 -22.25
N VAL A 229 -5.65 -22.26 -21.28
CA VAL A 229 -5.66 -22.75 -19.90
C VAL A 229 -6.85 -23.69 -19.76
N ASP A 230 -6.58 -24.98 -19.70
CA ASP A 230 -7.55 -26.07 -19.69
C ASP A 230 -7.07 -27.27 -18.86
N ALA A 231 -7.80 -28.38 -18.92
CA ALA A 231 -7.45 -29.59 -18.19
C ALA A 231 -6.11 -30.19 -18.63
N ALA A 232 -5.78 -30.14 -19.92
CA ALA A 232 -4.54 -30.71 -20.45
C ALA A 232 -3.33 -29.87 -20.01
N SER A 233 -3.42 -28.54 -20.11
CA SER A 233 -2.37 -27.64 -19.61
C SER A 233 -2.23 -27.72 -18.09
N THR A 234 -3.32 -27.97 -17.34
CA THR A 234 -3.29 -28.24 -15.90
C THR A 234 -2.47 -29.48 -15.59
N ILE A 235 -2.75 -30.60 -16.24
CA ILE A 235 -1.99 -31.86 -16.05
C ILE A 235 -0.51 -31.64 -16.36
N ARG A 236 -0.20 -31.00 -17.50
CA ARG A 236 1.19 -30.72 -17.89
C ARG A 236 1.92 -29.87 -16.81
N LEU A 237 1.24 -28.91 -16.19
CA LEU A 237 1.84 -28.11 -15.11
C LEU A 237 2.05 -28.95 -13.85
N LEU A 238 1.09 -29.81 -13.48
CA LEU A 238 1.21 -30.71 -12.34
C LEU A 238 2.34 -31.72 -12.53
N GLU A 239 2.51 -32.27 -13.75
CA GLU A 239 3.64 -33.14 -14.10
C GLU A 239 4.99 -32.43 -13.95
N ALA A 240 5.08 -31.18 -14.37
CA ALA A 240 6.28 -30.37 -14.21
C ALA A 240 6.58 -30.06 -12.72
N ILE A 241 5.56 -29.84 -11.92
CA ILE A 241 5.69 -29.67 -10.47
C ILE A 241 6.24 -30.96 -9.83
N GLU A 242 5.69 -32.12 -10.16
CA GLU A 242 6.22 -33.43 -9.67
C GLU A 242 7.68 -33.67 -10.11
N ALA A 243 8.01 -33.30 -11.34
CA ALA A 243 9.38 -33.43 -11.87
C ALA A 243 10.36 -32.49 -11.19
N MET A 244 9.91 -31.31 -10.77
CA MET A 244 10.73 -30.33 -10.04
C MET A 244 11.13 -30.82 -8.65
N TYR A 245 10.34 -31.73 -8.06
CA TYR A 245 10.54 -32.27 -6.71
C TYR A 245 10.53 -33.81 -6.71
N PRO A 246 11.54 -34.49 -7.29
CA PRO A 246 11.54 -35.94 -7.46
C PRO A 246 11.63 -36.72 -6.13
N LEU A 247 12.09 -36.08 -5.06
CA LEU A 247 12.31 -36.72 -3.75
C LEU A 247 11.17 -36.45 -2.73
N LEU A 248 10.27 -35.49 -3.01
CA LEU A 248 9.18 -35.26 -2.10
C LEU A 248 8.12 -36.35 -2.15
N VAL A 249 7.53 -36.64 -1.00
CA VAL A 249 6.45 -37.64 -0.87
C VAL A 249 5.08 -37.05 -1.15
N MET A 250 4.90 -35.73 -0.90
CA MET A 250 3.66 -35.02 -1.14
C MET A 250 3.92 -33.57 -1.55
N ILE A 251 3.10 -33.06 -2.47
CA ILE A 251 3.13 -31.69 -2.96
C ILE A 251 1.72 -31.11 -2.86
N HIS A 252 1.55 -30.12 -2.02
CA HIS A 252 0.29 -29.41 -1.82
C HIS A 252 0.19 -28.24 -2.79
N VAL A 253 -0.77 -28.25 -3.70
CA VAL A 253 -0.94 -27.18 -4.69
C VAL A 253 -2.24 -26.43 -4.41
N PHE A 254 -2.09 -25.14 -4.11
CA PHE A 254 -3.20 -24.21 -3.90
C PHE A 254 -3.53 -23.49 -5.21
N LEU A 255 -4.80 -23.46 -5.58
CA LEU A 255 -5.28 -22.93 -6.86
C LEU A 255 -6.72 -22.43 -6.74
N ASP A 256 -7.17 -21.69 -7.74
CA ASP A 256 -8.54 -21.20 -7.80
C ASP A 256 -9.57 -22.32 -8.12
N ASN A 257 -10.85 -21.98 -8.05
CA ASN A 257 -11.96 -22.89 -8.32
C ASN A 257 -12.40 -22.91 -9.79
N ALA A 258 -11.48 -22.74 -10.75
CA ALA A 258 -11.82 -22.80 -12.16
C ALA A 258 -12.32 -24.21 -12.56
N ARG A 259 -13.31 -24.27 -13.46
CA ARG A 259 -13.99 -25.53 -13.83
C ARG A 259 -13.03 -26.58 -14.41
N TYR A 260 -12.01 -26.15 -15.12
CA TYR A 260 -11.05 -27.07 -15.74
C TYR A 260 -10.17 -27.79 -14.71
N HIS A 261 -9.98 -27.24 -13.50
CA HIS A 261 -9.31 -27.95 -12.40
C HIS A 261 -10.13 -29.13 -11.86
N HIS A 262 -11.45 -29.05 -11.98
CA HIS A 262 -12.38 -30.11 -11.58
C HIS A 262 -12.74 -31.05 -12.73
N ALA A 263 -12.11 -30.89 -13.91
CA ALA A 263 -12.39 -31.73 -15.06
C ALA A 263 -12.08 -33.20 -14.77
N LYS A 264 -12.89 -34.11 -15.35
CA LYS A 264 -12.73 -35.56 -15.19
C LYS A 264 -11.31 -36.00 -15.51
N LEU A 265 -10.70 -35.44 -16.55
CA LEU A 265 -9.34 -35.75 -16.97
C LEU A 265 -8.30 -35.46 -15.86
N VAL A 266 -8.45 -34.34 -15.15
CA VAL A 266 -7.56 -33.99 -14.02
C VAL A 266 -7.78 -34.94 -12.84
N GLN A 267 -9.04 -35.30 -12.54
CA GLN A 267 -9.36 -36.25 -11.46
C GLN A 267 -8.82 -37.64 -11.76
N GLU A 268 -8.96 -38.11 -13.01
CA GLU A 268 -8.41 -39.38 -13.44
C GLU A 268 -6.87 -39.41 -13.38
N TRP A 269 -6.23 -38.31 -13.71
CA TRP A 269 -4.77 -38.17 -13.57
C TRP A 269 -4.34 -38.20 -12.09
N LEU A 270 -5.01 -37.47 -11.22
CA LEU A 270 -4.73 -37.42 -9.75
C LEU A 270 -4.94 -38.84 -9.11
N ALA A 271 -5.89 -39.60 -9.61
CA ALA A 271 -6.20 -40.93 -9.09
C ALA A 271 -5.19 -42.01 -9.53
N GLN A 272 -4.25 -41.74 -10.43
CA GLN A 272 -3.23 -42.68 -10.86
C GLN A 272 -2.28 -43.05 -9.71
N PRO A 273 -1.87 -44.32 -9.58
CA PRO A 273 -0.87 -44.72 -8.61
C PRO A 273 0.45 -43.97 -8.79
N GLY A 274 1.04 -43.52 -7.68
CA GLY A 274 2.33 -42.84 -7.68
C GLY A 274 2.26 -41.32 -7.87
N ARG A 275 1.08 -40.74 -8.03
CA ARG A 275 0.92 -39.28 -7.99
C ARG A 275 1.13 -38.73 -6.57
N ARG A 276 1.83 -37.62 -6.49
CA ARG A 276 2.26 -37.00 -5.22
C ARG A 276 1.65 -35.63 -5.02
N VAL A 277 0.67 -35.26 -5.82
CA VAL A 277 0.01 -33.93 -5.77
C VAL A 277 -1.34 -34.01 -5.08
N THR A 278 -1.58 -33.08 -4.16
CA THR A 278 -2.91 -32.83 -3.58
C THR A 278 -3.34 -31.40 -3.89
N LEU A 279 -4.53 -31.24 -4.47
CA LEU A 279 -5.09 -29.94 -4.82
C LEU A 279 -5.88 -29.35 -3.64
N HIS A 280 -5.64 -28.08 -3.34
CA HIS A 280 -6.35 -27.29 -2.34
C HIS A 280 -6.99 -26.06 -3.01
N PHE A 281 -8.31 -25.96 -2.92
CA PHE A 281 -9.04 -24.90 -3.62
C PHE A 281 -9.20 -23.66 -2.76
N ILE A 282 -8.73 -22.52 -3.28
CA ILE A 282 -8.89 -21.20 -2.68
C ILE A 282 -10.36 -20.79 -2.80
N PRO A 283 -10.97 -20.15 -1.79
CA PRO A 283 -12.34 -19.68 -1.87
C PRO A 283 -12.57 -18.80 -3.11
N ALA A 284 -13.71 -18.99 -3.76
CA ALA A 284 -14.05 -18.26 -4.97
C ALA A 284 -14.05 -16.73 -4.73
N TYR A 285 -13.61 -15.96 -5.73
CA TYR A 285 -13.49 -14.50 -5.68
C TYR A 285 -12.48 -13.96 -4.67
N CYS A 286 -11.52 -14.77 -4.22
CA CYS A 286 -10.51 -14.39 -3.24
C CYS A 286 -9.08 -14.43 -3.83
N PRO A 287 -8.75 -13.67 -4.89
CA PRO A 287 -7.40 -13.66 -5.47
C PRO A 287 -6.33 -13.20 -4.46
N HIS A 288 -6.69 -12.36 -3.50
CA HIS A 288 -5.80 -11.90 -2.43
C HIS A 288 -5.28 -13.04 -1.52
N LEU A 289 -5.93 -14.21 -1.54
CA LEU A 289 -5.50 -15.43 -0.86
C LEU A 289 -4.61 -16.33 -1.75
N ASN A 290 -4.27 -15.88 -2.96
CA ASN A 290 -3.32 -16.56 -3.83
C ASN A 290 -2.04 -15.72 -3.96
N PRO A 291 -0.94 -16.05 -3.29
CA PRO A 291 0.31 -15.29 -3.34
C PRO A 291 0.91 -15.11 -4.74
N ILE A 292 0.68 -16.04 -5.65
CA ILE A 292 1.17 -15.94 -7.03
C ILE A 292 0.61 -14.71 -7.77
N GLU A 293 -0.53 -14.17 -7.36
CA GLU A 293 -1.08 -12.90 -7.85
C GLU A 293 -0.14 -11.71 -7.55
N ARG A 294 0.57 -11.78 -6.43
CA ARG A 294 1.60 -10.78 -6.08
C ARG A 294 2.82 -10.90 -6.98
N LEU A 295 3.18 -12.13 -7.38
CA LEU A 295 4.23 -12.37 -8.36
C LEU A 295 3.87 -11.76 -9.73
N TRP A 296 2.61 -11.84 -10.13
CA TRP A 296 2.13 -11.17 -11.35
C TRP A 296 2.26 -9.65 -11.27
N GLY A 297 1.95 -9.07 -10.12
CA GLY A 297 2.18 -7.66 -9.85
C GLY A 297 3.65 -7.26 -9.92
N LEU A 298 4.52 -8.08 -9.33
CA LEU A 298 5.98 -7.90 -9.39
C LEU A 298 6.49 -7.99 -10.85
N MET A 299 6.05 -8.98 -11.61
CA MET A 299 6.38 -9.11 -13.03
C MET A 299 6.00 -7.86 -13.81
N HIS A 300 4.79 -7.33 -13.62
CA HIS A 300 4.37 -6.07 -14.26
C HIS A 300 5.28 -4.91 -13.89
N LYS A 301 5.64 -4.77 -12.61
CA LYS A 301 6.55 -3.73 -12.13
C LYS A 301 7.91 -3.78 -12.83
N HIS A 302 8.43 -4.96 -13.09
CA HIS A 302 9.76 -5.13 -13.68
C HIS A 302 9.77 -5.11 -15.23
N LEU A 303 8.66 -5.49 -15.87
CA LEU A 303 8.63 -5.71 -17.31
C LEU A 303 7.75 -4.76 -18.12
N THR A 304 6.64 -4.26 -17.53
CA THR A 304 5.68 -3.45 -18.28
C THR A 304 5.57 -2.00 -17.78
N HIS A 305 5.99 -1.70 -16.55
CA HIS A 305 5.96 -0.33 -16.06
C HIS A 305 7.03 0.50 -16.77
N ASN A 306 6.60 1.47 -17.57
CA ASN A 306 7.45 2.37 -18.37
C ASN A 306 8.44 1.64 -19.29
N LYS A 307 8.14 0.42 -19.71
CA LYS A 307 8.98 -0.38 -20.61
C LYS A 307 8.20 -0.83 -21.82
N THR A 308 8.85 -0.78 -22.99
CA THR A 308 8.34 -1.25 -24.27
C THR A 308 9.22 -2.35 -24.82
N TYR A 309 8.66 -3.20 -25.64
CA TYR A 309 9.37 -4.23 -26.39
C TYR A 309 9.06 -4.07 -27.86
N PRO A 310 10.06 -4.05 -28.73
CA PRO A 310 9.87 -3.87 -30.17
C PRO A 310 8.95 -4.94 -30.78
N THR A 311 9.07 -6.20 -30.31
CA THR A 311 8.28 -7.32 -30.80
C THR A 311 7.58 -8.08 -29.69
N TYR A 312 6.48 -8.74 -30.03
CA TYR A 312 5.80 -9.68 -29.12
C TYR A 312 6.73 -10.81 -28.63
N ARG A 313 7.61 -11.28 -29.50
CA ARG A 313 8.58 -12.34 -29.15
C ARG A 313 9.51 -11.88 -28.02
N GLU A 314 10.09 -10.69 -28.14
CA GLU A 314 10.95 -10.14 -27.10
C GLU A 314 10.21 -9.94 -25.79
N PHE A 315 8.95 -9.48 -25.86
CA PHE A 315 8.10 -9.35 -24.66
C PHE A 315 7.85 -10.72 -24.01
N ALA A 316 7.52 -11.75 -24.79
CA ALA A 316 7.28 -13.12 -24.29
C ALA A 316 8.56 -13.71 -23.69
N GLU A 317 9.69 -13.61 -24.38
CA GLU A 317 11.00 -14.09 -23.92
C GLU A 317 11.40 -13.40 -22.60
N ALA A 318 11.32 -12.08 -22.53
CA ALA A 318 11.62 -11.32 -21.31
C ALA A 318 10.73 -11.74 -20.13
N THR A 319 9.44 -11.98 -20.40
CA THR A 319 8.48 -12.37 -19.38
C THR A 319 8.78 -13.76 -18.85
N LEU A 320 9.00 -14.73 -19.72
CA LEU A 320 9.32 -16.11 -19.33
C LEU A 320 10.68 -16.22 -18.64
N THR A 321 11.70 -15.52 -19.13
CA THR A 321 13.02 -15.45 -18.48
C THR A 321 12.92 -14.85 -17.07
N PHE A 322 12.17 -13.77 -16.93
CA PHE A 322 11.94 -13.18 -15.60
C PHE A 322 11.34 -14.18 -14.62
N LEU A 323 10.27 -14.87 -15.04
CA LEU A 323 9.54 -15.79 -14.18
C LEU A 323 10.27 -17.10 -13.91
N ARG A 324 10.99 -17.65 -14.91
CA ARG A 324 11.67 -18.95 -14.84
C ARG A 324 13.07 -18.90 -14.24
N GLU A 325 13.76 -17.79 -14.43
CA GLU A 325 15.18 -17.67 -14.08
C GLU A 325 15.42 -16.58 -13.03
N ARG A 326 14.99 -15.35 -13.32
CA ARG A 326 15.28 -14.22 -12.45
C ARG A 326 14.58 -14.30 -11.09
N VAL A 327 13.34 -14.76 -11.05
CA VAL A 327 12.59 -14.92 -9.80
C VAL A 327 13.25 -15.97 -8.90
N PRO A 328 13.54 -17.20 -9.34
CA PRO A 328 14.22 -18.16 -8.48
C PRO A 328 15.63 -17.75 -8.07
N GLN A 329 16.41 -17.15 -8.98
CA GLN A 329 17.80 -16.72 -8.70
C GLN A 329 17.88 -15.58 -7.69
N ASN A 330 16.86 -14.73 -7.59
CA ASN A 330 16.84 -13.55 -6.72
C ASN A 330 15.68 -13.61 -5.71
N TRP A 331 15.29 -14.81 -5.27
CA TRP A 331 14.12 -14.98 -4.42
C TRP A 331 14.19 -14.18 -3.13
N LEU A 332 15.35 -14.06 -2.51
CA LEU A 332 15.56 -13.25 -1.31
C LEU A 332 15.22 -11.76 -1.49
N GLU A 333 15.32 -11.24 -2.73
CA GLU A 333 14.91 -9.86 -3.05
C GLU A 333 13.39 -9.73 -3.17
N PHE A 334 12.70 -10.81 -3.54
CA PHE A 334 11.29 -10.79 -3.93
C PHE A 334 10.35 -11.39 -2.88
N CYS A 335 10.83 -12.25 -2.00
CA CYS A 335 10.00 -13.02 -1.07
C CYS A 335 9.13 -12.13 -0.16
N ASP A 336 9.63 -11.01 0.32
CA ASP A 336 8.86 -10.07 1.15
C ASP A 336 7.67 -9.44 0.40
N SER A 337 7.81 -9.31 -0.93
CA SER A 337 6.75 -8.77 -1.80
C SER A 337 5.74 -9.82 -2.23
N VAL A 338 6.09 -11.12 -2.13
CA VAL A 338 5.28 -12.25 -2.57
C VAL A 338 5.06 -13.21 -1.40
N SER A 339 4.49 -12.69 -0.33
CA SER A 339 4.24 -13.44 0.92
C SER A 339 2.84 -14.01 0.99
N ASP A 340 2.62 -14.95 1.91
CA ASP A 340 1.32 -15.53 2.28
C ASP A 340 0.67 -14.81 3.48
N ASN A 341 1.01 -13.55 3.70
CA ASN A 341 0.35 -12.69 4.71
C ASN A 341 -1.13 -12.49 4.34
N PHE A 342 -1.94 -13.50 4.63
CA PHE A 342 -3.36 -13.50 4.33
C PHE A 342 -4.15 -12.61 5.28
N ARG A 343 -5.13 -11.90 4.73
CA ARG A 343 -6.11 -11.14 5.49
C ARG A 343 -7.52 -11.47 5.04
N VAL A 344 -8.44 -11.49 5.97
CA VAL A 344 -9.88 -11.58 5.65
C VAL A 344 -10.36 -10.22 5.17
N ILE A 345 -10.97 -10.18 4.00
CA ILE A 345 -11.66 -8.99 3.49
C ILE A 345 -13.15 -9.20 3.72
N ASN A 346 -13.71 -8.42 4.66
CA ASN A 346 -15.14 -8.47 4.93
C ASN A 346 -15.84 -7.33 4.17
N PRO A 347 -16.76 -7.62 3.24
CA PRO A 347 -17.49 -6.59 2.51
C PRO A 347 -18.25 -5.59 3.39
N LYS A 348 -18.59 -5.99 4.62
CA LYS A 348 -19.30 -5.12 5.58
C LYS A 348 -18.41 -3.97 6.11
N ASP A 349 -17.09 -4.11 6.02
CA ASP A 349 -16.13 -3.08 6.46
C ASP A 349 -15.97 -1.96 5.41
N PHE A 350 -16.60 -2.11 4.25
CA PHE A 350 -16.52 -1.16 3.13
C PHE A 350 -17.88 -0.56 2.82
N ARG A 351 -17.89 0.73 2.52
CA ARG A 351 -19.01 1.35 1.83
C ARG A 351 -18.92 1.00 0.33
N VAL A 352 -19.73 0.05 -0.11
CA VAL A 352 -19.79 -0.34 -1.52
C VAL A 352 -20.50 0.76 -2.31
N LEU A 353 -19.83 1.28 -3.34
CA LEU A 353 -20.39 2.25 -4.27
C LEU A 353 -21.28 1.53 -5.28
N ALA A 354 -22.47 2.06 -5.53
CA ALA A 354 -23.45 1.51 -6.49
C ALA A 354 -23.08 1.89 -7.94
#